data_2c326b40ca1381677187dde0682d844d
#
_entry.id   2c326b40ca1381677187dde0682d844d
#
_cell.length_a   1.000
_cell.length_b   1.000
_cell.length_c   1.000
_cell.angle_alpha   90.00
_cell.angle_beta   90.00
_cell.angle_gamma   90.00
#
_symmetry.space_group_name_H-M   'P 1'
#
loop_
_entity.id
_entity.type
_entity.pdbx_description
1 polymer ?
#
loop_
_entity_poly.entity_id
_entity_poly.type
_entity_poly.pdbx_seq_one_letter_code
_entity_poly.pdbx_strand_id
1 'polypeptide(L)'
;MKSKKYLCLLALSVLTLTGCGEAKVSAIEKSDAISKLNTASENTENWKGFTIKETAKISVSGDFSSEVNNLVTSSLKLDVNSSLKGSAELNADEMAKIKSGDVENVDYANLVTASLTTSNSVKYDLKTTINSNESYVTTDVNIGGSLKYGKTTYNNITSDFLVGNINTKTKVKSNMQGTNNGTTEKSDFYGVYNIASSVKNIVGNIDTSDTPSTDVTIDSSLLEKLVAKLDSYISFGANDNMIQVKIDVNDQLLADIMANGNIKLPSEIGDITLPKVTAESAIYINAYLDKNGGFSKFSIDVSKLSLSFNYNLSGLNMACQADVNYSLIISNSSKEVDLITASDFSKEVQLIDLSTLLK
;
A
#
# COMPACT_ATOMS: atom_id res chain seq x y z
N MET A 1 5.32 -20.30 -22.23
CA MET A 1 5.10 -18.95 -22.74
C MET A 1 3.96 -18.15 -22.07
N LYS A 2 3.28 -18.63 -21.01
CA LYS A 2 2.14 -17.94 -20.37
C LYS A 2 2.51 -17.09 -19.13
N SER A 3 3.70 -17.24 -18.56
CA SER A 3 4.09 -16.53 -17.31
C SER A 3 4.54 -15.06 -17.51
N LYS A 4 4.92 -14.68 -18.73
CA LYS A 4 5.42 -13.32 -19.02
C LYS A 4 4.37 -12.21 -18.93
N LYS A 5 3.06 -12.55 -19.02
CA LYS A 5 1.96 -11.57 -18.95
C LYS A 5 1.63 -11.10 -17.54
N TYR A 6 2.02 -11.87 -16.52
CA TYR A 6 1.66 -11.55 -15.12
C TYR A 6 2.60 -10.54 -14.45
N LEU A 7 3.86 -10.42 -14.94
CA LEU A 7 4.78 -9.43 -14.38
C LEU A 7 4.39 -7.99 -14.75
N CYS A 8 3.87 -7.78 -15.96
CA CYS A 8 3.34 -6.47 -16.35
C CYS A 8 2.03 -6.10 -15.63
N LEU A 9 1.19 -7.09 -15.28
CA LEU A 9 -0.05 -6.85 -14.54
C LEU A 9 0.21 -6.56 -13.06
N LEU A 10 1.24 -7.15 -12.45
CA LEU A 10 1.64 -6.83 -11.07
C LEU A 10 2.19 -5.39 -10.95
N ALA A 11 2.82 -4.85 -11.98
CA ALA A 11 3.24 -3.45 -12.01
C ALA A 11 2.05 -2.47 -12.11
N LEU A 12 0.92 -2.90 -12.70
CA LEU A 12 -0.27 -2.06 -12.85
C LEU A 12 -1.26 -2.18 -11.67
N SER A 13 -1.22 -3.24 -10.87
CA SER A 13 -2.19 -3.47 -9.79
C SER A 13 -1.78 -2.87 -8.45
N VAL A 14 -0.58 -2.29 -8.33
CA VAL A 14 -0.11 -1.59 -7.13
C VAL A 14 -0.16 -0.07 -7.37
N LEU A 15 -1.30 0.42 -7.82
CA LEU A 15 -1.59 1.86 -7.85
C LEU A 15 -1.91 2.35 -6.44
N THR A 16 -0.89 2.57 -5.62
CA THR A 16 -0.95 3.53 -4.52
C THR A 16 0.44 4.09 -4.18
N LEU A 17 0.68 5.23 -4.69
CA LEU A 17 1.23 6.48 -4.12
C LEU A 17 2.72 6.53 -3.72
N THR A 18 3.57 7.41 -4.35
CA THR A 18 4.68 8.02 -3.75
C THR A 18 5.92 8.72 -4.10
N GLY A 19 6.35 9.72 -3.75
CA GLY A 19 7.30 10.67 -4.10
C GLY A 19 8.80 10.56 -3.78
N CYS A 20 9.68 10.80 -4.75
CA CYS A 20 10.92 11.56 -4.59
C CYS A 20 11.61 11.85 -5.93
N GLY A 21 11.79 13.14 -6.26
CA GLY A 21 12.77 13.66 -7.19
C GLY A 21 12.68 13.21 -8.66
N GLU A 22 12.45 14.17 -9.55
CA GLU A 22 12.54 13.91 -11.00
C GLU A 22 13.93 13.39 -11.36
N ALA A 23 14.03 12.11 -11.67
CA ALA A 23 15.23 11.58 -12.29
C ALA A 23 15.31 12.12 -13.72
N LYS A 24 16.48 12.62 -14.13
CA LYS A 24 16.67 13.10 -15.49
C LYS A 24 16.62 11.93 -16.47
N VAL A 25 15.49 11.80 -17.14
CA VAL A 25 15.26 10.86 -18.24
C VAL A 25 14.99 11.64 -19.52
N SER A 26 15.34 11.05 -20.66
CA SER A 26 14.93 11.54 -21.97
C SER A 26 13.58 10.94 -22.33
N ALA A 27 12.67 11.73 -22.89
CA ALA A 27 11.41 11.23 -23.40
C ALA A 27 11.63 10.16 -24.47
N ILE A 28 10.85 9.11 -24.41
CA ILE A 28 10.86 8.02 -25.38
C ILE A 28 9.42 7.64 -25.77
N GLU A 29 9.29 7.00 -26.93
CA GLU A 29 8.00 6.46 -27.37
C GLU A 29 7.56 5.28 -26.49
N LYS A 30 6.26 5.05 -26.37
CA LYS A 30 5.67 3.94 -25.62
C LYS A 30 6.19 2.57 -26.09
N SER A 31 6.32 2.39 -27.39
CA SER A 31 6.88 1.15 -28.00
C SER A 31 8.29 0.87 -27.53
N ASP A 32 9.11 1.92 -27.43
CA ASP A 32 10.51 1.81 -27.00
C ASP A 32 10.57 1.49 -25.49
N ALA A 33 9.70 2.11 -24.68
CA ALA A 33 9.59 1.80 -23.26
C ALA A 33 9.21 0.32 -23.04
N ILE A 34 8.21 -0.18 -23.76
CA ILE A 34 7.77 -1.58 -23.69
C ILE A 34 8.90 -2.51 -24.13
N SER A 35 9.61 -2.20 -25.22
CA SER A 35 10.75 -2.98 -25.70
C SER A 35 11.86 -3.05 -24.64
N LYS A 36 12.21 -1.91 -24.03
CA LYS A 36 13.22 -1.84 -22.96
C LYS A 36 12.79 -2.63 -21.72
N LEU A 37 11.52 -2.55 -21.30
CA LEU A 37 10.99 -3.32 -20.16
C LEU A 37 11.03 -4.83 -20.42
N ASN A 38 10.71 -5.27 -21.67
CA ASN A 38 10.80 -6.68 -22.05
C ASN A 38 12.25 -7.17 -22.00
N THR A 39 13.18 -6.42 -22.60
CA THR A 39 14.61 -6.73 -22.57
C THR A 39 15.15 -6.79 -21.15
N ALA A 40 14.77 -5.82 -20.29
CA ALA A 40 15.17 -5.82 -18.91
C ALA A 40 14.61 -7.02 -18.13
N SER A 41 13.36 -7.42 -18.42
CA SER A 41 12.77 -8.62 -17.82
C SER A 41 13.49 -9.91 -18.24
N GLU A 42 13.96 -9.98 -19.48
CA GLU A 42 14.73 -11.14 -19.99
C GLU A 42 16.14 -11.21 -19.38
N ASN A 43 16.74 -10.05 -19.13
CA ASN A 43 18.08 -9.94 -18.53
C ASN A 43 18.05 -10.03 -17.00
N THR A 44 16.86 -9.99 -16.38
CA THR A 44 16.76 -10.04 -14.92
C THR A 44 17.10 -11.41 -14.40
N GLU A 45 18.18 -11.48 -13.64
CA GLU A 45 18.52 -12.65 -12.85
C GLU A 45 17.47 -12.88 -11.76
N ASN A 46 17.35 -14.13 -11.30
CA ASN A 46 16.42 -14.44 -10.21
C ASN A 46 16.85 -13.74 -8.94
N TRP A 47 15.96 -12.92 -8.42
CA TRP A 47 16.18 -12.32 -7.11
C TRP A 47 16.21 -13.41 -6.04
N LYS A 48 17.28 -13.42 -5.26
CA LYS A 48 17.43 -14.29 -4.09
C LYS A 48 16.71 -13.72 -2.87
N GLY A 49 16.37 -12.46 -2.93
CA GLY A 49 15.66 -11.74 -1.90
C GLY A 49 15.34 -10.33 -2.34
N PHE A 50 14.54 -9.64 -1.55
CA PHE A 50 14.19 -8.25 -1.81
C PHE A 50 13.99 -7.47 -0.51
N THR A 51 14.16 -6.16 -0.62
CA THR A 51 13.77 -5.22 0.43
C THR A 51 12.61 -4.38 -0.06
N ILE A 52 11.69 -4.08 0.84
CA ILE A 52 10.59 -3.15 0.64
C ILE A 52 10.71 -1.98 1.60
N LYS A 53 10.48 -0.78 1.11
CA LYS A 53 10.40 0.42 1.93
C LYS A 53 9.23 1.25 1.43
N GLU A 54 8.32 1.55 2.33
CA GLU A 54 7.17 2.41 2.07
C GLU A 54 7.16 3.58 3.05
N THR A 55 6.75 4.74 2.57
CA THR A 55 6.44 5.90 3.41
C THR A 55 5.22 6.61 2.84
N ALA A 56 4.24 6.92 3.68
CA ALA A 56 3.07 7.71 3.31
C ALA A 56 2.90 8.88 4.27
N LYS A 57 2.53 10.03 3.71
CA LYS A 57 2.09 11.19 4.49
C LYS A 57 0.83 11.73 3.85
N ILE A 58 -0.26 11.70 4.59
CA ILE A 58 -1.55 12.21 4.15
C ILE A 58 -1.98 13.26 5.18
N SER A 59 -2.27 14.45 4.72
CA SER A 59 -2.83 15.52 5.55
C SER A 59 -4.17 15.93 4.96
N VAL A 60 -5.23 15.86 5.75
CA VAL A 60 -6.56 16.32 5.36
C VAL A 60 -6.95 17.43 6.30
N SER A 61 -7.34 18.56 5.77
CA SER A 61 -7.92 19.67 6.52
C SER A 61 -9.30 20.03 5.98
N GLY A 62 -10.20 20.43 6.85
CA GLY A 62 -11.54 20.83 6.47
C GLY A 62 -12.07 21.92 7.40
N ASP A 63 -12.65 22.96 6.80
CA ASP A 63 -13.35 24.01 7.52
C ASP A 63 -14.85 23.89 7.24
N PHE A 64 -15.64 23.95 8.30
CA PHE A 64 -17.08 23.83 8.29
C PHE A 64 -17.69 25.13 8.80
N SER A 65 -18.67 25.66 8.09
CA SER A 65 -19.45 26.83 8.52
C SER A 65 -20.92 26.63 8.22
N SER A 66 -21.78 27.14 9.11
CA SER A 66 -23.21 27.14 8.89
C SER A 66 -23.66 28.48 8.31
N GLU A 67 -24.37 28.46 7.16
CA GLU A 67 -24.98 29.65 6.57
C GLU A 67 -26.12 30.22 7.42
N VAL A 68 -26.81 29.35 8.17
CA VAL A 68 -27.99 29.71 8.96
C VAL A 68 -27.60 30.43 10.23
N ASN A 69 -26.40 30.20 10.75
CA ASN A 69 -25.87 30.80 11.97
C ASN A 69 -24.36 30.94 11.88
N ASN A 70 -23.86 32.10 11.49
CA ASN A 70 -22.42 32.39 11.50
C ASN A 70 -21.73 32.24 12.88
N LEU A 71 -22.48 31.72 13.88
CA LEU A 71 -22.03 31.52 15.25
C LEU A 71 -21.36 30.15 15.47
N VAL A 72 -21.43 29.24 14.49
CA VAL A 72 -20.83 27.91 14.56
C VAL A 72 -19.83 27.73 13.45
N THR A 73 -18.58 27.57 13.81
CA THR A 73 -17.50 27.19 12.89
C THR A 73 -16.77 25.98 13.47
N SER A 74 -16.36 25.08 12.61
CA SER A 74 -15.54 23.95 13.02
C SER A 74 -14.38 23.77 12.04
N SER A 75 -13.23 23.38 12.55
CA SER A 75 -12.10 22.98 11.73
C SER A 75 -11.64 21.58 12.11
N LEU A 76 -11.35 20.79 11.11
CA LEU A 76 -10.83 19.43 11.22
C LEU A 76 -9.43 19.37 10.59
N LYS A 77 -8.50 18.74 11.28
CA LYS A 77 -7.23 18.35 10.69
C LYS A 77 -6.93 16.89 11.02
N LEU A 78 -6.58 16.14 9.98
CA LEU A 78 -6.15 14.74 10.08
C LEU A 78 -4.80 14.60 9.41
N ASP A 79 -3.77 14.25 10.17
CA ASP A 79 -2.44 13.94 9.64
C ASP A 79 -2.18 12.44 9.86
N VAL A 80 -1.90 11.73 8.77
CA VAL A 80 -1.52 10.32 8.78
C VAL A 80 -0.09 10.20 8.26
N ASN A 81 0.79 9.62 9.05
CA ASN A 81 2.12 9.23 8.60
C ASN A 81 2.26 7.73 8.76
N SER A 82 2.70 7.06 7.72
CA SER A 82 2.96 5.63 7.68
C SER A 82 4.37 5.37 7.18
N SER A 83 5.01 4.38 7.75
CA SER A 83 6.29 3.88 7.25
C SER A 83 6.35 2.37 7.47
N LEU A 84 6.73 1.66 6.43
CA LEU A 84 6.91 0.22 6.42
C LEU A 84 8.29 -0.08 5.84
N LYS A 85 9.02 -0.98 6.47
CA LYS A 85 10.29 -1.52 5.98
C LYS A 85 10.25 -3.02 6.13
N GLY A 86 10.70 -3.72 5.11
CA GLY A 86 10.75 -5.17 5.13
C GLY A 86 11.88 -5.70 4.30
N SER A 87 12.20 -6.96 4.55
CA SER A 87 13.10 -7.76 3.74
C SER A 87 12.57 -9.18 3.65
N ALA A 88 12.82 -9.83 2.53
CA ALA A 88 12.52 -11.23 2.33
C ALA A 88 13.67 -11.90 1.60
N GLU A 89 13.92 -13.15 1.96
CA GLU A 89 14.85 -14.05 1.29
C GLU A 89 14.07 -15.22 0.69
N LEU A 90 14.40 -15.60 -0.52
CA LEU A 90 13.79 -16.68 -1.26
C LEU A 90 14.75 -17.88 -1.30
N ASN A 91 14.27 -19.03 -0.93
CA ASN A 91 15.04 -20.27 -1.02
C ASN A 91 15.18 -20.66 -2.49
N ALA A 92 16.44 -20.67 -2.99
CA ALA A 92 16.74 -20.91 -4.39
C ALA A 92 16.35 -22.32 -4.85
N ASP A 93 16.49 -23.33 -3.99
CA ASP A 93 16.19 -24.72 -4.31
C ASP A 93 14.68 -24.93 -4.43
N GLU A 94 13.91 -24.35 -3.51
CA GLU A 94 12.44 -24.41 -3.57
C GLU A 94 11.88 -23.61 -4.75
N MET A 95 12.48 -22.47 -5.07
CA MET A 95 12.14 -21.68 -6.26
C MET A 95 12.45 -22.42 -7.56
N ALA A 96 13.52 -23.22 -7.60
CA ALA A 96 13.86 -24.04 -8.77
C ALA A 96 12.80 -25.13 -9.02
N LYS A 97 12.26 -25.76 -7.96
CA LYS A 97 11.16 -26.72 -8.07
C LYS A 97 9.90 -26.08 -8.67
N ILE A 98 9.52 -24.89 -8.21
CA ILE A 98 8.37 -24.14 -8.77
C ILE A 98 8.58 -23.87 -10.26
N LYS A 99 9.78 -23.47 -10.67
CA LYS A 99 10.09 -23.18 -12.06
C LYS A 99 10.10 -24.39 -12.97
N SER A 100 10.52 -25.54 -12.45
CA SER A 100 10.48 -26.82 -13.19
C SER A 100 9.08 -27.43 -13.26
N GLY A 101 8.10 -26.87 -12.54
CA GLY A 101 6.74 -27.42 -12.44
C GLY A 101 6.58 -28.52 -11.38
N ASP A 102 7.62 -28.77 -10.58
CA ASP A 102 7.63 -29.78 -9.51
C ASP A 102 7.04 -29.18 -8.22
N VAL A 103 5.81 -28.67 -8.32
CA VAL A 103 5.14 -27.95 -7.23
C VAL A 103 4.72 -28.85 -6.07
N GLU A 104 4.57 -30.15 -6.31
CA GLU A 104 4.19 -31.11 -5.26
C GLU A 104 5.31 -31.31 -4.24
N ASN A 105 6.57 -31.23 -4.67
CA ASN A 105 7.77 -31.43 -3.85
C ASN A 105 8.34 -30.13 -3.26
N VAL A 106 7.63 -29.01 -3.38
CA VAL A 106 8.04 -27.74 -2.79
C VAL A 106 7.81 -27.75 -1.27
N ASP A 107 8.86 -27.43 -0.51
CA ASP A 107 8.74 -27.11 0.92
C ASP A 107 8.30 -25.65 1.09
N TYR A 108 7.00 -25.41 1.02
CA TYR A 108 6.43 -24.06 1.12
C TYR A 108 6.78 -23.36 2.45
N ALA A 109 7.00 -24.12 3.52
CA ALA A 109 7.42 -23.59 4.81
C ALA A 109 8.85 -23.01 4.79
N ASN A 110 9.67 -23.49 3.85
CA ASN A 110 11.06 -23.04 3.67
C ASN A 110 11.25 -22.16 2.43
N LEU A 111 10.17 -21.85 1.72
CA LEU A 111 10.23 -21.09 0.47
C LEU A 111 10.66 -19.63 0.68
N VAL A 112 10.18 -19.01 1.75
CA VAL A 112 10.39 -17.59 2.05
C VAL A 112 10.73 -17.41 3.52
N THR A 113 11.68 -16.54 3.79
CA THR A 113 11.91 -15.95 5.11
C THR A 113 11.74 -14.45 5.00
N ALA A 114 11.00 -13.83 5.89
CA ALA A 114 10.68 -12.40 5.79
C ALA A 114 10.66 -11.72 7.15
N SER A 115 10.99 -10.45 7.15
CA SER A 115 10.81 -9.55 8.29
C SER A 115 10.21 -8.22 7.84
N LEU A 116 9.33 -7.66 8.66
CA LEU A 116 8.61 -6.43 8.42
C LEU A 116 8.58 -5.58 9.68
N THR A 117 8.79 -4.29 9.54
CA THR A 117 8.63 -3.31 10.62
C THR A 117 7.75 -2.18 10.12
N THR A 118 6.76 -1.82 10.89
CA THR A 118 5.84 -0.72 10.59
C THR A 118 5.83 0.31 11.70
N SER A 119 5.65 1.57 11.31
CA SER A 119 5.45 2.69 12.24
C SER A 119 4.45 3.65 11.62
N ASN A 120 3.33 3.82 12.28
CA ASN A 120 2.24 4.66 11.81
C ASN A 120 1.89 5.68 12.89
N SER A 121 1.58 6.90 12.50
CA SER A 121 1.00 7.90 13.38
C SER A 121 -0.22 8.52 12.73
N VAL A 122 -1.28 8.67 13.52
CA VAL A 122 -2.51 9.34 13.13
C VAL A 122 -2.76 10.45 14.15
N LYS A 123 -2.77 11.68 13.69
CA LYS A 123 -3.09 12.82 14.50
C LYS A 123 -4.39 13.44 14.00
N TYR A 124 -5.34 13.59 14.90
CA TYR A 124 -6.64 14.18 14.66
C TYR A 124 -6.83 15.38 15.56
N ASP A 125 -7.12 16.53 14.97
CA ASP A 125 -7.44 17.77 15.68
C ASP A 125 -8.81 18.25 15.21
N LEU A 126 -9.76 18.35 16.12
CA LEU A 126 -11.08 18.95 15.91
C LEU A 126 -11.22 20.16 16.81
N LYS A 127 -11.59 21.29 16.22
CA LYS A 127 -11.97 22.49 16.94
C LYS A 127 -13.34 22.94 16.50
N THR A 128 -14.17 23.34 17.46
CA THR A 128 -15.50 23.89 17.19
C THR A 128 -15.68 25.14 18.04
N THR A 129 -16.07 26.23 17.40
CA THR A 129 -16.39 27.50 18.06
C THR A 129 -17.88 27.74 17.96
N ILE A 130 -18.54 27.93 19.12
CA ILE A 130 -19.96 28.25 19.22
C ILE A 130 -20.09 29.53 20.04
N ASN A 131 -20.63 30.59 19.49
CA ASN A 131 -20.80 31.89 20.16
C ASN A 131 -19.50 32.37 20.82
N SER A 132 -18.37 32.28 20.14
CA SER A 132 -17.03 32.63 20.62
C SER A 132 -16.44 31.71 21.69
N ASN A 133 -17.11 30.63 22.07
CA ASN A 133 -16.57 29.61 22.95
C ASN A 133 -15.92 28.50 22.13
N GLU A 134 -14.61 28.29 22.31
CA GLU A 134 -13.86 27.23 21.63
C GLU A 134 -13.88 25.92 22.42
N SER A 135 -14.26 24.85 21.76
CA SER A 135 -14.11 23.48 22.23
C SER A 135 -13.15 22.73 21.30
N TYR A 136 -12.30 21.89 21.88
CA TYR A 136 -11.35 21.11 21.07
C TYR A 136 -11.14 19.70 21.58
N VAL A 137 -10.80 18.81 20.65
CA VAL A 137 -10.27 17.45 20.90
C VAL A 137 -9.07 17.25 20.00
N THR A 138 -7.94 16.87 20.58
CA THR A 138 -6.75 16.39 19.87
C THR A 138 -6.52 14.94 20.26
N THR A 139 -6.39 14.07 19.26
CA THR A 139 -6.02 12.67 19.46
C THR A 139 -4.77 12.37 18.64
N ASP A 140 -3.77 11.78 19.29
CA ASP A 140 -2.51 11.34 18.66
C ASP A 140 -2.37 9.84 18.93
N VAL A 141 -2.40 9.04 17.85
CA VAL A 141 -2.30 7.59 17.91
C VAL A 141 -1.05 7.16 17.17
N ASN A 142 -0.14 6.50 17.87
CA ASN A 142 1.04 5.91 17.28
C ASN A 142 0.94 4.39 17.34
N ILE A 143 1.12 3.73 16.20
CA ILE A 143 1.06 2.29 16.05
C ILE A 143 2.37 1.84 15.41
N GLY A 144 3.16 1.08 16.16
CA GLY A 144 4.38 0.47 15.67
C GLY A 144 4.32 -1.04 15.83
N GLY A 145 5.10 -1.76 15.05
CA GLY A 145 5.16 -3.20 15.20
C GLY A 145 6.23 -3.84 14.33
N SER A 146 6.50 -5.09 14.63
CA SER A 146 7.35 -5.96 13.83
C SER A 146 6.65 -7.28 13.56
N LEU A 147 6.96 -7.87 12.42
CA LEU A 147 6.45 -9.16 11.99
C LEU A 147 7.60 -9.93 11.34
N LYS A 148 7.78 -11.20 11.72
CA LYS A 148 8.77 -12.09 11.16
C LYS A 148 8.10 -13.38 10.73
N TYR A 149 8.49 -13.89 9.57
CA TYR A 149 8.03 -15.17 9.04
C TYR A 149 9.22 -16.03 8.65
N GLY A 150 9.16 -17.31 8.98
CA GLY A 150 10.16 -18.29 8.57
C GLY A 150 10.03 -19.61 9.30
N LYS A 151 10.76 -20.61 8.81
CA LYS A 151 10.84 -21.94 9.41
C LYS A 151 11.82 -21.94 10.57
N THR A 152 11.36 -22.38 11.74
CA THR A 152 12.19 -22.50 12.95
C THR A 152 11.66 -23.59 13.88
N THR A 153 12.34 -23.81 15.00
CA THR A 153 11.91 -24.73 16.06
C THR A 153 11.69 -23.94 17.35
N TYR A 154 10.49 -24.05 17.90
CA TYR A 154 10.14 -23.48 19.21
C TYR A 154 9.29 -24.48 20.01
N ASN A 155 9.62 -24.69 21.31
CA ASN A 155 8.93 -25.63 22.20
C ASN A 155 8.76 -27.03 21.59
N ASN A 156 9.80 -27.57 20.94
CA ASN A 156 9.81 -28.86 20.24
C ASN A 156 8.87 -28.95 19.00
N ILE A 157 8.30 -27.84 18.57
CA ILE A 157 7.54 -27.74 17.32
C ILE A 157 8.45 -27.17 16.25
N THR A 158 8.72 -27.93 15.19
CA THR A 158 9.41 -27.44 13.99
C THR A 158 8.37 -27.14 12.92
N SER A 159 8.23 -25.87 12.60
CA SER A 159 7.23 -25.39 11.62
C SER A 159 7.66 -24.04 11.03
N ASP A 160 6.87 -23.53 10.11
CA ASP A 160 6.87 -22.13 9.74
C ASP A 160 6.04 -21.33 10.75
N PHE A 161 6.63 -20.25 11.22
CA PHE A 161 6.01 -19.37 12.20
C PHE A 161 5.88 -17.96 11.61
N LEU A 162 4.78 -17.31 11.94
CA LEU A 162 4.59 -15.89 11.83
C LEU A 162 4.48 -15.31 13.24
N VAL A 163 5.47 -14.57 13.65
CA VAL A 163 5.53 -13.96 14.99
C VAL A 163 5.67 -12.46 14.89
N GLY A 164 5.05 -11.73 15.79
CA GLY A 164 5.15 -10.30 15.79
C GLY A 164 4.54 -9.64 17.01
N ASN A 165 4.73 -8.32 17.07
CA ASN A 165 4.13 -7.48 18.08
C ASN A 165 3.51 -6.23 17.45
N ILE A 166 2.49 -5.69 18.12
CA ILE A 166 1.90 -4.39 17.83
C ILE A 166 1.93 -3.56 19.12
N ASN A 167 2.52 -2.39 19.01
CA ASN A 167 2.57 -1.41 20.10
C ASN A 167 1.70 -0.22 19.72
N THR A 168 0.75 0.12 20.55
CA THR A 168 -0.15 1.25 20.36
C THR A 168 0.02 2.24 21.50
N LYS A 169 0.20 3.52 21.14
CA LYS A 169 0.22 4.63 22.08
C LYS A 169 -0.79 5.66 21.64
N THR A 170 -1.78 5.90 22.47
CA THR A 170 -2.84 6.89 22.24
C THR A 170 -2.75 8.00 23.27
N LYS A 171 -2.77 9.24 22.80
CA LYS A 171 -2.78 10.44 23.63
C LYS A 171 -3.99 11.29 23.25
N VAL A 172 -4.80 11.62 24.25
CA VAL A 172 -5.99 12.46 24.08
C VAL A 172 -5.86 13.73 24.92
N LYS A 173 -6.18 14.87 24.30
CA LYS A 173 -6.32 16.17 24.95
C LYS A 173 -7.63 16.81 24.52
N SER A 174 -8.42 17.31 25.48
CA SER A 174 -9.69 17.94 25.20
C SER A 174 -10.06 18.90 26.32
N ASN A 175 -10.81 19.96 25.99
CA ASN A 175 -11.51 20.78 26.99
C ASN A 175 -13.01 20.46 27.08
N MET A 176 -13.46 19.44 26.34
CA MET A 176 -14.86 19.01 26.38
C MET A 176 -15.15 18.21 27.66
N GLN A 177 -16.32 18.46 28.30
CA GLN A 177 -16.77 17.69 29.45
C GLN A 177 -16.93 16.20 29.08
N GLY A 178 -16.52 15.31 29.98
CA GLY A 178 -16.64 13.86 29.79
C GLY A 178 -15.54 13.23 29.00
N THR A 179 -14.55 13.98 28.49
CA THR A 179 -13.40 13.42 27.79
C THR A 179 -12.28 13.06 28.75
N ASN A 180 -11.84 11.81 28.73
CA ASN A 180 -10.69 11.36 29.53
C ASN A 180 -9.38 11.79 28.83
N ASN A 181 -8.78 12.87 29.34
CA ASN A 181 -7.45 13.29 28.92
C ASN A 181 -6.40 12.33 29.47
N GLY A 182 -5.43 11.95 28.65
CA GLY A 182 -4.35 11.07 29.11
C GLY A 182 -3.59 10.39 27.99
N THR A 183 -2.74 9.48 28.41
CA THR A 183 -1.97 8.61 27.50
C THR A 183 -2.23 7.17 27.88
N THR A 184 -2.55 6.34 26.89
CA THR A 184 -2.71 4.89 27.03
C THR A 184 -1.68 4.20 26.14
N GLU A 185 -1.01 3.19 26.68
CA GLU A 185 -0.06 2.37 25.95
C GLU A 185 -0.48 0.91 26.06
N LYS A 186 -0.37 0.18 24.95
CA LYS A 186 -0.68 -1.24 24.85
C LYS A 186 0.32 -1.93 23.95
N SER A 187 0.75 -3.12 24.35
CA SER A 187 1.60 -4.00 23.55
C SER A 187 0.94 -5.36 23.47
N ASP A 188 0.70 -5.83 22.25
CA ASP A 188 0.13 -7.14 21.99
C ASP A 188 1.14 -7.96 21.16
N PHE A 189 1.32 -9.22 21.54
CA PHE A 189 2.16 -10.19 20.84
C PHE A 189 1.30 -11.23 20.15
N TYR A 190 1.71 -11.62 18.96
CA TYR A 190 0.99 -12.58 18.12
C TYR A 190 1.93 -13.66 17.61
N GLY A 191 1.43 -14.88 17.52
CA GLY A 191 2.17 -15.99 16.94
C GLY A 191 1.22 -17.01 16.30
N VAL A 192 1.51 -17.36 15.05
CA VAL A 192 0.78 -18.37 14.29
C VAL A 192 1.79 -19.33 13.67
N TYR A 193 1.48 -20.63 13.58
CA TYR A 193 2.32 -21.61 12.92
C TYR A 193 1.52 -22.56 12.01
N ASN A 194 2.19 -23.40 11.24
CA ASN A 194 1.59 -24.26 10.21
C ASN A 194 0.87 -23.47 9.09
N ILE A 195 1.40 -22.31 8.73
CA ILE A 195 0.78 -21.42 7.73
C ILE A 195 0.88 -22.05 6.33
N ALA A 196 2.10 -22.44 5.93
CA ALA A 196 2.36 -22.98 4.61
C ALA A 196 1.61 -24.28 4.35
N SER A 197 1.55 -25.18 5.34
CA SER A 197 0.79 -26.43 5.24
C SER A 197 -0.71 -26.17 5.15
N SER A 198 -1.21 -25.20 5.89
CA SER A 198 -2.62 -24.81 5.85
C SER A 198 -3.01 -24.20 4.50
N VAL A 199 -2.18 -23.32 3.95
CA VAL A 199 -2.38 -22.77 2.60
C VAL A 199 -2.35 -23.87 1.54
N LYS A 200 -1.40 -24.81 1.62
CA LYS A 200 -1.32 -25.95 0.70
C LYS A 200 -2.60 -26.81 0.75
N ASN A 201 -3.15 -27.05 1.95
CA ASN A 201 -4.39 -27.80 2.12
C ASN A 201 -5.59 -27.05 1.53
N ILE A 202 -5.67 -25.73 1.70
CA ILE A 202 -6.75 -24.92 1.10
C ILE A 202 -6.65 -24.96 -0.43
N VAL A 203 -5.46 -24.73 -0.99
CA VAL A 203 -5.23 -24.72 -2.44
C VAL A 203 -5.40 -26.12 -3.03
N GLY A 204 -4.96 -27.17 -2.33
CA GLY A 204 -5.10 -28.55 -2.78
C GLY A 204 -6.54 -29.11 -2.70
N ASN A 205 -7.39 -28.51 -1.86
CA ASN A 205 -8.81 -28.85 -1.73
C ASN A 205 -9.74 -28.01 -2.61
N ILE A 206 -9.21 -27.00 -3.31
CA ILE A 206 -9.96 -26.33 -4.36
C ILE A 206 -10.03 -27.32 -5.52
N ASP A 207 -11.13 -28.06 -5.61
CA ASP A 207 -11.40 -28.91 -6.74
C ASP A 207 -11.54 -28.02 -8.00
N THR A 208 -10.47 -28.02 -8.79
CA THR A 208 -10.42 -27.21 -10.03
C THR A 208 -11.36 -27.75 -11.10
N SER A 209 -12.01 -28.92 -10.86
CA SER A 209 -13.01 -29.49 -11.78
C SER A 209 -14.38 -28.84 -11.62
N ASP A 210 -14.69 -28.29 -10.42
CA ASP A 210 -15.97 -27.65 -10.08
C ASP A 210 -15.81 -26.14 -9.77
N THR A 211 -14.67 -25.54 -10.08
CA THR A 211 -14.64 -24.07 -10.08
C THR A 211 -15.68 -23.64 -11.11
N PRO A 212 -16.84 -23.08 -10.69
CA PRO A 212 -17.55 -22.22 -11.59
C PRO A 212 -16.46 -21.27 -12.06
N SER A 213 -16.31 -21.13 -13.35
CA SER A 213 -15.47 -20.09 -13.90
C SER A 213 -16.01 -18.78 -13.31
N THR A 214 -15.60 -18.47 -12.08
CA THR A 214 -15.43 -17.12 -11.65
C THR A 214 -14.23 -16.66 -12.48
N ASP A 215 -14.43 -16.67 -13.80
CA ASP A 215 -14.00 -15.56 -14.58
C ASP A 215 -14.55 -14.35 -13.83
N VAL A 216 -13.78 -13.87 -12.85
CA VAL A 216 -13.66 -12.45 -12.65
C VAL A 216 -13.02 -12.01 -13.96
N THR A 217 -13.79 -12.04 -15.01
CA THR A 217 -13.60 -11.26 -16.19
C THR A 217 -13.73 -9.83 -15.67
N ILE A 218 -12.62 -9.33 -15.15
CA ILE A 218 -12.36 -7.90 -15.25
C ILE A 218 -12.61 -7.68 -16.73
N ASP A 219 -13.75 -7.04 -17.01
CA ASP A 219 -14.16 -6.79 -18.39
C ASP A 219 -12.94 -6.19 -19.08
N SER A 220 -12.24 -7.00 -19.85
CA SER A 220 -10.99 -6.60 -20.52
C SER A 220 -11.24 -5.36 -21.36
N SER A 221 -12.50 -5.20 -21.85
CA SER A 221 -12.92 -4.03 -22.60
C SER A 221 -13.01 -2.77 -21.72
N LEU A 222 -13.31 -2.92 -20.44
CA LEU A 222 -13.35 -1.81 -19.48
C LEU A 222 -11.93 -1.40 -19.08
N LEU A 223 -11.05 -2.39 -18.89
CA LEU A 223 -9.64 -2.15 -18.64
C LEU A 223 -8.94 -1.54 -19.85
N GLU A 224 -9.22 -2.05 -21.07
CA GLU A 224 -8.70 -1.50 -22.33
C GLU A 224 -9.18 -0.06 -22.55
N LYS A 225 -10.44 0.24 -22.27
CA LYS A 225 -10.99 1.61 -22.35
C LYS A 225 -10.36 2.53 -21.32
N LEU A 226 -10.14 2.04 -20.10
CA LEU A 226 -9.48 2.82 -19.04
C LEU A 226 -8.02 3.11 -19.43
N VAL A 227 -7.30 2.09 -19.89
CA VAL A 227 -5.90 2.23 -20.35
C VAL A 227 -5.81 3.15 -21.56
N ALA A 228 -6.71 3.01 -22.54
CA ALA A 228 -6.73 3.88 -23.71
C ALA A 228 -7.00 5.35 -23.37
N LYS A 229 -7.80 5.61 -22.34
CA LYS A 229 -8.06 6.97 -21.86
C LYS A 229 -6.94 7.53 -21.01
N LEU A 230 -6.24 6.69 -20.26
CA LEU A 230 -5.06 7.08 -19.48
C LEU A 230 -3.85 7.37 -20.38
N ASP A 231 -3.82 6.87 -21.62
CA ASP A 231 -2.71 7.09 -22.56
C ASP A 231 -2.37 8.57 -22.78
N SER A 232 -3.38 9.46 -22.75
CA SER A 232 -3.18 10.90 -22.89
C SER A 232 -2.52 11.57 -21.67
N TYR A 233 -2.51 10.88 -20.53
CA TYR A 233 -1.91 11.36 -19.27
C TYR A 233 -0.59 10.67 -18.96
N ILE A 234 -0.21 9.66 -19.77
CA ILE A 234 0.99 8.85 -19.54
C ILE A 234 2.09 9.31 -20.51
N SER A 235 3.27 9.55 -19.96
CA SER A 235 4.49 9.77 -20.73
C SER A 235 5.57 8.80 -20.27
N PHE A 236 6.50 8.51 -21.17
CA PHE A 236 7.58 7.56 -20.94
C PHE A 236 8.92 8.27 -21.06
N GLY A 237 9.86 7.89 -20.20
CA GLY A 237 11.21 8.38 -20.23
C GLY A 237 12.20 7.26 -19.92
N ALA A 238 13.41 7.39 -20.41
CA ALA A 238 14.48 6.47 -20.07
C ALA A 238 15.86 7.15 -20.04
N ASN A 239 16.75 6.53 -19.31
CA ASN A 239 18.20 6.71 -19.42
C ASN A 239 18.89 5.35 -19.38
N ASP A 240 20.20 5.31 -19.28
CA ASP A 240 20.98 4.05 -19.29
C ASP A 240 20.64 3.12 -18.10
N ASN A 241 20.15 3.66 -17.00
CA ASN A 241 19.97 2.92 -15.76
C ASN A 241 18.51 2.88 -15.29
N MET A 242 17.58 3.46 -16.04
CA MET A 242 16.21 3.58 -15.57
C MET A 242 15.21 3.76 -16.71
N ILE A 243 14.05 3.14 -16.58
CA ILE A 243 12.85 3.37 -17.38
C ILE A 243 11.81 3.97 -16.45
N GLN A 244 11.20 5.06 -16.88
CA GLN A 244 10.20 5.80 -16.11
C GLN A 244 8.89 5.87 -16.87
N VAL A 245 7.80 5.64 -16.15
CA VAL A 245 6.44 5.97 -16.57
C VAL A 245 5.97 7.14 -15.69
N LYS A 246 5.56 8.23 -16.32
CA LYS A 246 4.99 9.39 -15.64
C LYS A 246 3.51 9.47 -15.96
N ILE A 247 2.68 9.64 -14.95
CA ILE A 247 1.24 9.86 -15.07
C ILE A 247 0.95 11.26 -14.54
N ASP A 248 0.53 12.18 -15.41
CA ASP A 248 0.16 13.53 -15.01
C ASP A 248 -1.21 13.52 -14.35
N VAL A 249 -1.28 13.99 -13.11
CA VAL A 249 -2.51 14.08 -12.33
C VAL A 249 -3.04 15.50 -12.38
N ASN A 250 -4.16 15.70 -13.08
CA ASN A 250 -4.84 16.98 -13.26
C ASN A 250 -6.36 16.81 -13.15
N ASP A 251 -7.09 17.93 -13.19
CA ASP A 251 -8.55 17.94 -13.06
C ASP A 251 -9.25 17.09 -14.13
N GLN A 252 -8.71 17.06 -15.35
CA GLN A 252 -9.30 16.30 -16.45
C GLN A 252 -9.15 14.79 -16.20
N LEU A 253 -7.99 14.32 -15.73
CA LEU A 253 -7.80 12.92 -15.32
C LEU A 253 -8.79 12.52 -14.25
N LEU A 254 -9.00 13.36 -13.21
CA LEU A 254 -9.97 13.08 -12.16
C LEU A 254 -11.39 12.99 -12.72
N ALA A 255 -11.79 13.94 -13.57
CA ALA A 255 -13.09 13.93 -14.21
C ALA A 255 -13.29 12.66 -15.08
N ASP A 256 -12.27 12.25 -15.83
CA ASP A 256 -12.32 11.06 -16.67
C ASP A 256 -12.42 9.76 -15.84
N ILE A 257 -11.68 9.68 -14.73
CA ILE A 257 -11.78 8.52 -13.80
C ILE A 257 -13.20 8.43 -13.22
N MET A 258 -13.75 9.54 -12.75
CA MET A 258 -15.10 9.56 -12.15
C MET A 258 -16.18 9.22 -13.17
N ALA A 259 -16.11 9.79 -14.36
CA ALA A 259 -17.07 9.53 -15.43
C ALA A 259 -17.04 8.07 -15.90
N ASN A 260 -15.86 7.44 -15.96
CA ASN A 260 -15.71 6.06 -16.43
C ASN A 260 -15.87 5.03 -15.32
N GLY A 261 -15.57 5.38 -14.06
CA GLY A 261 -15.73 4.50 -12.91
C GLY A 261 -17.19 4.35 -12.47
N ASN A 262 -18.16 4.98 -13.16
CA ASN A 262 -19.54 5.08 -12.70
C ASN A 262 -19.64 5.51 -11.22
N ILE A 263 -18.67 6.29 -10.75
CA ILE A 263 -18.69 6.84 -9.41
C ILE A 263 -19.73 7.94 -9.39
N LYS A 264 -20.97 7.53 -9.09
CA LYS A 264 -22.05 8.48 -8.84
C LYS A 264 -21.90 8.95 -7.41
N LEU A 265 -21.61 10.22 -7.25
CA LEU A 265 -21.78 10.85 -5.94
C LEU A 265 -23.27 10.77 -5.57
N PRO A 266 -23.62 10.29 -4.36
CA PRO A 266 -25.02 10.18 -3.98
C PRO A 266 -25.68 11.56 -4.05
N SER A 267 -26.68 11.71 -4.90
CA SER A 267 -27.45 12.97 -5.05
C SER A 267 -28.20 13.36 -3.77
N GLU A 268 -28.37 12.41 -2.86
CA GLU A 268 -29.03 12.60 -1.55
C GLU A 268 -28.15 13.34 -0.54
N ILE A 269 -26.84 13.48 -0.82
CA ILE A 269 -25.87 14.05 0.12
C ILE A 269 -25.63 15.56 -0.14
N GLY A 270 -26.34 16.19 -1.09
CA GLY A 270 -26.17 17.61 -1.43
C GLY A 270 -25.22 17.86 -2.61
N ASP A 271 -24.93 19.13 -2.87
CA ASP A 271 -24.06 19.54 -3.97
C ASP A 271 -22.59 19.32 -3.62
N ILE A 272 -22.00 18.21 -4.10
CA ILE A 272 -20.57 17.94 -4.00
C ILE A 272 -19.90 18.43 -5.28
N THR A 273 -18.95 19.35 -5.15
CA THR A 273 -18.08 19.70 -6.28
C THR A 273 -17.05 18.59 -6.50
N LEU A 274 -16.73 18.32 -7.77
CA LEU A 274 -15.65 17.40 -8.10
C LEU A 274 -14.34 17.87 -7.44
N PRO A 275 -13.52 16.95 -6.91
CA PRO A 275 -12.20 17.30 -6.42
C PRO A 275 -11.40 18.02 -7.50
N LYS A 276 -10.67 19.05 -7.12
CA LYS A 276 -9.75 19.77 -8.00
C LYS A 276 -8.31 19.51 -7.56
N VAL A 277 -7.44 19.35 -8.52
CA VAL A 277 -5.99 19.31 -8.30
C VAL A 277 -5.51 20.74 -8.10
N THR A 278 -5.02 21.07 -6.91
CA THR A 278 -4.59 22.44 -6.56
C THR A 278 -3.11 22.70 -6.86
N ALA A 279 -2.34 21.64 -7.19
CA ALA A 279 -0.95 21.75 -7.63
C ALA A 279 -0.70 20.73 -8.73
N GLU A 280 0.17 21.06 -9.69
CA GLU A 280 0.63 20.08 -10.67
C GLU A 280 1.24 18.87 -9.92
N SER A 281 0.71 17.72 -10.21
CA SER A 281 1.09 16.48 -9.56
C SER A 281 1.34 15.41 -10.62
N ALA A 282 2.29 14.53 -10.36
CA ALA A 282 2.53 13.38 -11.20
C ALA A 282 2.85 12.15 -10.37
N ILE A 283 2.46 11.00 -10.89
CA ILE A 283 2.87 9.69 -10.36
C ILE A 283 4.02 9.21 -11.24
N TYR A 284 5.13 8.86 -10.61
CA TYR A 284 6.28 8.29 -11.30
C TYR A 284 6.42 6.81 -10.94
N ILE A 285 6.49 5.96 -11.93
CA ILE A 285 6.81 4.54 -11.77
C ILE A 285 8.17 4.34 -12.43
N ASN A 286 9.17 3.97 -11.61
CA ASN A 286 10.54 3.83 -12.07
C ASN A 286 10.99 2.37 -11.97
N ALA A 287 11.51 1.84 -13.06
CA ALA A 287 12.21 0.56 -13.11
C ALA A 287 13.71 0.83 -13.30
N TYR A 288 14.51 0.51 -12.31
CA TYR A 288 15.96 0.70 -12.34
C TYR A 288 16.64 -0.56 -12.83
N LEU A 289 17.65 -0.36 -13.65
CA LEU A 289 18.42 -1.43 -14.27
C LEU A 289 19.77 -1.61 -13.56
N ASP A 290 20.25 -2.82 -13.50
CA ASP A 290 21.61 -3.13 -13.10
C ASP A 290 22.58 -3.01 -14.28
N LYS A 291 23.87 -3.29 -14.04
CA LYS A 291 24.92 -3.25 -15.06
C LYS A 291 24.75 -4.23 -16.21
N ASN A 292 23.93 -5.26 -16.04
CA ASN A 292 23.61 -6.27 -17.05
C ASN A 292 22.31 -5.93 -17.80
N GLY A 293 21.66 -4.81 -17.46
CA GLY A 293 20.39 -4.37 -18.02
C GLY A 293 19.16 -5.09 -17.46
N GLY A 294 19.30 -5.89 -16.40
CA GLY A 294 18.19 -6.51 -15.69
C GLY A 294 17.62 -5.59 -14.59
N PHE A 295 16.43 -5.89 -14.09
CA PHE A 295 15.83 -5.10 -13.04
C PHE A 295 16.57 -5.24 -11.71
N SER A 296 16.93 -4.13 -11.08
CA SER A 296 17.55 -4.06 -9.76
C SER A 296 16.65 -3.47 -8.69
N LYS A 297 15.75 -2.56 -9.07
CA LYS A 297 14.87 -1.84 -8.16
C LYS A 297 13.65 -1.32 -8.90
N PHE A 298 12.53 -1.27 -8.21
CA PHE A 298 11.34 -0.56 -8.64
C PHE A 298 11.00 0.53 -7.62
N SER A 299 10.54 1.67 -8.09
CA SER A 299 9.89 2.64 -7.24
C SER A 299 8.65 3.20 -7.90
N ILE A 300 7.71 3.56 -7.05
CA ILE A 300 6.55 4.32 -7.48
C ILE A 300 6.62 5.63 -6.69
N ASP A 301 6.40 6.77 -7.25
CA ASP A 301 6.65 8.07 -6.65
C ASP A 301 5.54 9.10 -6.96
N VAL A 302 4.82 9.65 -5.93
CA VAL A 302 3.93 10.83 -6.05
C VAL A 302 4.43 11.92 -5.12
N SER A 303 4.80 13.05 -5.63
CA SER A 303 5.13 14.23 -4.84
C SER A 303 3.99 15.23 -4.87
N LYS A 304 3.51 15.60 -3.68
CA LYS A 304 2.55 16.70 -3.49
C LYS A 304 1.27 16.60 -4.34
N LEU A 305 0.57 15.48 -4.27
CA LEU A 305 -0.80 15.48 -4.77
C LEU A 305 -1.66 16.28 -3.79
N SER A 306 -2.10 17.44 -4.21
CA SER A 306 -2.98 18.30 -3.43
C SER A 306 -4.34 18.38 -4.10
N LEU A 307 -5.37 17.96 -3.36
CA LEU A 307 -6.77 17.94 -3.81
C LEU A 307 -7.58 18.89 -2.95
N SER A 308 -8.47 19.66 -3.56
CA SER A 308 -9.48 20.44 -2.85
C SER A 308 -10.86 20.03 -3.29
N PHE A 309 -11.81 20.01 -2.37
CA PHE A 309 -13.22 19.80 -2.67
C PHE A 309 -14.08 20.62 -1.72
N ASN A 310 -15.20 21.11 -2.26
CA ASN A 310 -16.20 21.83 -1.49
C ASN A 310 -17.49 21.01 -1.48
N TYR A 311 -18.18 21.10 -0.38
CA TYR A 311 -19.43 20.40 -0.16
C TYR A 311 -20.43 21.33 0.50
N ASN A 312 -21.64 21.39 -0.02
CA ASN A 312 -22.75 22.14 0.58
C ASN A 312 -23.89 21.18 0.89
N LEU A 313 -24.25 21.05 2.14
CA LEU A 313 -25.40 20.29 2.61
C LEU A 313 -26.35 21.17 3.39
N SER A 314 -27.47 21.55 2.78
CA SER A 314 -28.57 22.24 3.46
C SER A 314 -28.12 23.44 4.32
N GLY A 315 -27.20 24.27 3.79
CA GLY A 315 -26.67 25.44 4.49
C GLY A 315 -25.45 25.16 5.39
N LEU A 316 -24.88 23.95 5.33
CA LEU A 316 -23.58 23.64 5.89
C LEU A 316 -22.54 23.64 4.77
N ASN A 317 -21.64 24.61 4.78
CA ASN A 317 -20.52 24.67 3.84
C ASN A 317 -19.30 23.97 4.44
N MET A 318 -18.70 23.09 3.66
CA MET A 318 -17.45 22.42 3.98
C MET A 318 -16.44 22.64 2.86
N ALA A 319 -15.29 23.19 3.20
CA ALA A 319 -14.11 23.29 2.33
C ALA A 319 -13.05 22.33 2.83
N CYS A 320 -12.63 21.38 2.00
CA CYS A 320 -11.62 20.40 2.37
C CYS A 320 -10.42 20.47 1.43
N GLN A 321 -9.26 20.20 2.00
CA GLN A 321 -8.01 20.00 1.28
C GLN A 321 -7.38 18.69 1.75
N ALA A 322 -6.85 17.93 0.81
CA ALA A 322 -6.08 16.72 1.08
C ALA A 322 -4.72 16.82 0.38
N ASP A 323 -3.65 16.68 1.14
CA ASP A 323 -2.29 16.61 0.63
C ASP A 323 -1.75 15.19 0.83
N VAL A 324 -1.22 14.62 -0.24
CA VAL A 324 -0.72 13.24 -0.25
C VAL A 324 0.72 13.23 -0.75
N ASN A 325 1.58 12.62 0.04
CA ASN A 325 2.93 12.26 -0.35
C ASN A 325 3.15 10.80 0.04
N TYR A 326 3.77 10.05 -0.81
CA TYR A 326 3.99 8.65 -0.53
C TYR A 326 5.22 8.10 -1.26
N SER A 327 6.01 7.04 -0.77
CA SER A 327 7.14 6.33 -1.39
C SER A 327 7.10 4.82 -1.21
N LEU A 328 7.07 4.08 -2.31
CA LEU A 328 7.29 2.63 -2.33
C LEU A 328 8.58 2.33 -3.12
N ILE A 329 9.48 1.61 -2.50
CA ILE A 329 10.72 1.12 -3.10
C ILE A 329 10.80 -0.37 -2.86
N ILE A 330 10.98 -1.15 -3.92
CA ILE A 330 11.27 -2.57 -3.87
C ILE A 330 12.63 -2.76 -4.56
N SER A 331 13.58 -3.33 -3.85
CA SER A 331 14.94 -3.51 -4.38
C SER A 331 15.36 -4.96 -4.28
N ASN A 332 16.03 -5.46 -5.32
CA ASN A 332 16.78 -6.71 -5.21
C ASN A 332 17.83 -6.56 -4.11
N SER A 333 17.88 -7.48 -3.20
CA SER A 333 18.76 -7.42 -2.05
C SER A 333 19.22 -8.81 -1.64
N SER A 334 20.49 -8.92 -1.34
CA SER A 334 21.08 -10.09 -0.69
C SER A 334 21.31 -9.83 0.81
N LYS A 335 20.64 -8.83 1.39
CA LYS A 335 20.75 -8.58 2.84
C LYS A 335 20.11 -9.72 3.60
N GLU A 336 20.80 -10.16 4.64
CA GLU A 336 20.25 -11.11 5.60
C GLU A 336 18.91 -10.57 6.14
N VAL A 337 17.93 -11.44 6.17
CA VAL A 337 16.64 -11.20 6.80
C VAL A 337 16.82 -11.33 8.30
N ASP A 338 16.16 -10.50 9.05
CA ASP A 338 16.11 -10.62 10.50
C ASP A 338 15.31 -11.87 10.89
N LEU A 339 16.04 -12.94 11.21
CA LEU A 339 15.46 -14.26 11.48
C LEU A 339 14.65 -14.26 12.76
N ILE A 340 13.71 -15.20 12.84
CA ILE A 340 12.98 -15.50 14.07
C ILE A 340 13.96 -16.06 15.09
N THR A 341 13.96 -15.48 16.30
CA THR A 341 14.76 -15.90 17.44
C THR A 341 13.88 -16.29 18.63
N ALA A 342 14.44 -16.94 19.61
CA ALA A 342 13.70 -17.30 20.84
C ALA A 342 13.09 -16.08 21.56
N SER A 343 13.70 -14.91 21.41
CA SER A 343 13.17 -13.67 22.01
C SER A 343 11.91 -13.11 21.32
N ASP A 344 11.65 -13.53 20.09
CA ASP A 344 10.43 -13.14 19.36
C ASP A 344 9.19 -13.89 19.90
N PHE A 345 9.41 -15.01 20.61
CA PHE A 345 8.37 -15.74 21.33
C PHE A 345 8.30 -15.25 22.78
N SER A 346 7.66 -14.14 23.03
CA SER A 346 7.39 -13.64 24.38
C SER A 346 6.59 -14.68 25.18
N LYS A 347 6.77 -14.72 26.53
CA LYS A 347 6.01 -15.62 27.41
C LYS A 347 4.49 -15.41 27.36
N GLU A 348 4.05 -14.29 26.81
CA GLU A 348 2.64 -13.92 26.68
C GLU A 348 2.05 -14.27 25.31
N VAL A 349 2.87 -14.77 24.36
CA VAL A 349 2.40 -15.16 23.02
C VAL A 349 1.61 -16.46 23.14
N GLN A 350 0.31 -16.39 22.89
CA GLN A 350 -0.48 -17.56 22.60
C GLN A 350 -0.23 -17.97 21.15
N LEU A 351 0.47 -19.10 20.96
CA LEU A 351 0.68 -19.67 19.64
C LEU A 351 -0.61 -20.32 19.12
N ILE A 352 -1.02 -19.92 17.94
CA ILE A 352 -2.20 -20.43 17.26
C ILE A 352 -1.74 -21.38 16.17
N ASP A 353 -2.19 -22.65 16.21
CA ASP A 353 -2.02 -23.60 15.12
C ASP A 353 -3.08 -23.34 14.05
N LEU A 354 -2.66 -22.80 12.91
CA LEU A 354 -3.57 -22.46 11.81
C LEU A 354 -4.24 -23.71 11.22
N SER A 355 -3.56 -24.88 11.26
CA SER A 355 -4.12 -26.15 10.77
C SER A 355 -5.35 -26.61 11.54
N THR A 356 -5.55 -26.10 12.77
CA THR A 356 -6.71 -26.44 13.61
C THR A 356 -7.90 -25.53 13.37
N LEU A 357 -7.67 -24.33 12.83
CA LEU A 357 -8.72 -23.34 12.56
C LEU A 357 -9.39 -23.52 11.18
N LEU A 358 -8.72 -24.23 10.28
CA LEU A 358 -9.15 -24.43 8.89
C LEU A 358 -9.67 -25.84 8.60
N LYS A 359 -10.09 -26.56 9.63
CA LYS A 359 -10.72 -27.88 9.52
C LYS A 359 -12.22 -27.78 9.32
#